data_e12b011182f4bcd9ea15612069686ba5
#
_entry.id   e12b011182f4bcd9ea15612069686ba5
#
_cell.length_a   1.000
_cell.length_b   1.000
_cell.length_c   1.000
_cell.angle_alpha   90.00
_cell.angle_beta   90.00
_cell.angle_gamma   90.00
#
_symmetry.space_group_name_H-M   'P 1'
#
loop_
_entity.id
_entity.type
_entity.pdbx_description
1 polymer ?
#
loop_
_entity_poly.entity_id
_entity_poly.type
_entity_poly.pdbx_seq_one_letter_code
_entity_poly.pdbx_strand_id
1 'polypeptide(L)'
;MKFGYHNHDFEFSESLGGEMLYDIMMKSTDPKLVIQQLDIGNLYNGGANAAEIVKKYPGRFSSIHVKDEIKASEGNEKYESTILGAGIVNTKDVIDMVRKKSKNVHYIIEQESYQGKTPLDCAKEDLAIMKKWGY
;
A
#
# COMPACT_ATOMS: atom_id res chain seq x y z
N MET A 1 -13.18 -14.32 -14.76
CA MET A 1 -12.15 -13.27 -14.73
C MET A 1 -12.56 -12.27 -13.67
N LYS A 2 -11.63 -11.76 -12.84
CA LYS A 2 -11.90 -10.69 -11.88
C LYS A 2 -11.22 -9.43 -12.37
N PHE A 3 -11.82 -8.28 -12.09
CA PHE A 3 -11.20 -6.98 -12.28
C PHE A 3 -10.53 -6.57 -10.98
N GLY A 4 -9.37 -5.92 -11.04
CA GLY A 4 -8.67 -5.40 -9.87
C GLY A 4 -8.49 -3.89 -9.99
N TYR A 5 -8.56 -3.20 -8.86
CA TYR A 5 -8.27 -1.78 -8.76
C TYR A 5 -7.05 -1.57 -7.86
N HIS A 6 -6.13 -0.73 -8.30
CA HIS A 6 -4.95 -0.27 -7.58
C HIS A 6 -5.15 1.20 -7.22
N ASN A 7 -4.97 1.54 -5.95
CA ASN A 7 -5.13 2.92 -5.48
C ASN A 7 -3.84 3.74 -5.67
N HIS A 8 -4.05 5.02 -5.87
CA HIS A 8 -3.04 6.06 -5.71
C HIS A 8 -3.33 6.89 -4.45
N ASP A 9 -2.80 8.08 -4.37
CA ASP A 9 -2.96 8.99 -3.22
C ASP A 9 -4.28 9.77 -3.28
N PHE A 10 -4.72 10.15 -4.48
CA PHE A 10 -5.88 11.03 -4.66
C PHE A 10 -7.19 10.41 -4.15
N GLU A 11 -7.35 9.09 -4.18
CA GLU A 11 -8.56 8.45 -3.65
C GLU A 11 -8.71 8.62 -2.15
N PHE A 12 -7.62 8.92 -1.46
CA PHE A 12 -7.60 9.16 -0.01
C PHE A 12 -7.56 10.63 0.37
N SER A 13 -7.01 11.49 -0.50
CA SER A 13 -6.93 12.94 -0.28
C SER A 13 -8.15 13.71 -0.81
N GLU A 14 -8.85 13.16 -1.80
CA GLU A 14 -10.00 13.80 -2.43
C GLU A 14 -11.33 13.26 -1.88
N SER A 15 -12.36 14.11 -1.94
CA SER A 15 -13.71 13.74 -1.52
C SER A 15 -14.77 14.28 -2.46
N LEU A 16 -15.90 13.60 -2.53
CA LEU A 16 -17.09 14.02 -3.25
C LEU A 16 -18.28 14.03 -2.28
N GLY A 17 -18.92 15.18 -2.12
CA GLY A 17 -20.02 15.32 -1.18
C GLY A 17 -19.66 15.07 0.28
N GLY A 18 -18.38 15.26 0.64
CA GLY A 18 -17.87 15.02 2.00
C GLY A 18 -17.49 13.57 2.29
N GLU A 19 -17.55 12.69 1.29
CA GLU A 19 -17.13 11.29 1.40
C GLU A 19 -15.85 11.07 0.60
N MET A 20 -14.87 10.36 1.19
CA MET A 20 -13.60 10.04 0.56
C MET A 20 -13.82 9.19 -0.72
N LEU A 21 -13.10 9.50 -1.80
CA LEU A 21 -13.30 8.79 -3.08
C LEU A 21 -13.08 7.28 -2.97
N TYR A 22 -12.10 6.85 -2.16
CA TYR A 22 -11.87 5.44 -1.91
C TYR A 22 -13.10 4.75 -1.30
N ASP A 23 -13.77 5.39 -0.34
CA ASP A 23 -14.97 4.86 0.29
C ASP A 23 -16.14 4.75 -0.71
N ILE A 24 -16.31 5.75 -1.56
CA ILE A 24 -17.33 5.75 -2.62
C ILE A 24 -17.09 4.57 -3.57
N MET A 25 -15.85 4.37 -4.02
CA MET A 25 -15.48 3.25 -4.88
C MET A 25 -15.74 1.90 -4.21
N MET A 26 -15.36 1.76 -2.93
CA MET A 26 -15.54 0.52 -2.18
C MET A 26 -17.02 0.15 -2.00
N LYS A 27 -17.90 1.15 -1.80
CA LYS A 27 -19.35 0.96 -1.68
C LYS A 27 -20.02 0.70 -3.03
N SER A 28 -19.49 1.28 -4.11
CA SER A 28 -20.08 1.20 -5.46
C SER A 28 -19.64 -0.03 -6.24
N THR A 29 -18.76 -0.86 -5.71
CA THR A 29 -18.22 -2.04 -6.39
C THR A 29 -18.59 -3.35 -5.70
N ASP A 30 -19.00 -4.37 -6.48
CA ASP A 30 -19.26 -5.70 -5.98
C ASP A 30 -17.94 -6.39 -5.55
N PRO A 31 -17.78 -6.77 -4.27
CA PRO A 31 -16.57 -7.43 -3.77
C PRO A 31 -16.28 -8.80 -4.40
N LYS A 32 -17.26 -9.43 -5.03
CA LYS A 32 -17.07 -10.68 -5.75
C LYS A 32 -16.44 -10.48 -7.14
N LEU A 33 -16.61 -9.31 -7.73
CA LEU A 33 -16.17 -8.99 -9.08
C LEU A 33 -14.94 -8.09 -9.11
N VAL A 34 -14.84 -7.16 -8.15
CA VAL A 34 -13.76 -6.16 -8.08
C VAL A 34 -12.91 -6.42 -6.84
N ILE A 35 -11.71 -6.92 -7.07
CA ILE A 35 -10.69 -7.07 -6.02
C ILE A 35 -9.94 -5.76 -5.83
N GLN A 36 -9.32 -5.61 -4.66
CA GLN A 36 -8.48 -4.46 -4.35
C GLN A 36 -7.01 -4.88 -4.26
N GLN A 37 -6.15 -4.12 -4.91
CA GLN A 37 -4.73 -4.10 -4.68
C GLN A 37 -4.42 -2.83 -3.89
N LEU A 38 -4.08 -2.97 -2.61
CA LEU A 38 -3.79 -1.85 -1.75
C LEU A 38 -2.31 -1.47 -1.88
N ASP A 39 -2.04 -0.26 -2.36
CA ASP A 39 -0.72 0.36 -2.25
C ASP A 39 -0.64 1.12 -0.93
N ILE A 40 0.24 0.67 -0.04
CA ILE A 40 0.38 1.20 1.32
C ILE A 40 1.07 2.58 1.29
N GLY A 41 2.05 2.78 0.41
CA GLY A 41 2.77 4.04 0.25
C GLY A 41 1.86 5.14 -0.32
N ASN A 42 1.20 4.87 -1.44
CA ASN A 42 0.26 5.82 -2.06
C ASN A 42 -0.88 6.19 -1.08
N LEU A 43 -1.40 5.23 -0.34
CA LEU A 43 -2.40 5.50 0.71
C LEU A 43 -1.85 6.46 1.77
N TYR A 44 -0.61 6.23 2.23
CA TYR A 44 0.05 7.11 3.19
C TYR A 44 0.25 8.52 2.62
N ASN A 45 0.66 8.63 1.36
CA ASN A 45 0.83 9.90 0.66
C ASN A 45 -0.48 10.68 0.55
N GLY A 46 -1.62 9.99 0.38
CA GLY A 46 -2.96 10.55 0.44
C GLY A 46 -3.43 10.98 1.84
N GLY A 47 -2.61 10.75 2.86
CA GLY A 47 -2.90 11.16 4.24
C GLY A 47 -3.82 10.20 5.02
N ALA A 48 -4.12 9.03 4.48
CA ALA A 48 -4.95 8.04 5.14
C ALA A 48 -4.13 7.08 6.03
N ASN A 49 -4.82 6.40 6.93
CA ASN A 49 -4.25 5.38 7.79
C ASN A 49 -4.56 3.98 7.25
N ALA A 50 -3.53 3.26 6.80
CA ALA A 50 -3.70 1.93 6.20
C ALA A 50 -4.33 0.91 7.16
N ALA A 51 -4.01 0.97 8.46
CA ALA A 51 -4.62 0.08 9.44
C ALA A 51 -6.13 0.32 9.60
N GLU A 52 -6.57 1.57 9.50
CA GLU A 52 -8.01 1.92 9.53
C GLU A 52 -8.73 1.41 8.29
N ILE A 53 -8.13 1.60 7.10
CA ILE A 53 -8.69 1.11 5.84
C ILE A 53 -8.81 -0.42 5.85
N VAL A 54 -7.78 -1.14 6.29
CA VAL A 54 -7.82 -2.61 6.41
C VAL A 54 -8.87 -3.09 7.42
N LYS A 55 -9.07 -2.36 8.52
CA LYS A 55 -10.15 -2.66 9.49
C LYS A 55 -11.53 -2.39 8.91
N LYS A 56 -11.68 -1.31 8.17
CA LYS A 56 -12.96 -0.88 7.56
C LYS A 56 -13.42 -1.84 6.46
N TYR A 57 -12.49 -2.41 5.70
CA TYR A 57 -12.77 -3.27 4.54
C TYR A 57 -12.12 -4.66 4.64
N PRO A 58 -12.46 -5.46 5.68
CA PRO A 58 -11.84 -6.76 5.88
C PRO A 58 -12.15 -7.72 4.72
N GLY A 59 -11.15 -8.45 4.26
CA GLY A 59 -11.30 -9.45 3.20
C GLY A 59 -11.38 -8.89 1.77
N ARG A 60 -11.29 -7.56 1.58
CA ARG A 60 -11.35 -6.95 0.24
C ARG A 60 -10.02 -6.99 -0.51
N PHE A 61 -8.90 -7.13 0.20
CA PHE A 61 -7.56 -7.03 -0.37
C PHE A 61 -7.06 -8.39 -0.84
N SER A 62 -6.84 -8.53 -2.13
CA SER A 62 -6.28 -9.74 -2.76
C SER A 62 -4.81 -9.55 -3.13
N SER A 63 -4.34 -8.32 -3.16
CA SER A 63 -2.96 -7.96 -3.45
C SER A 63 -2.58 -6.72 -2.64
N ILE A 64 -1.32 -6.62 -2.27
CA ILE A 64 -0.74 -5.47 -1.57
C ILE A 64 0.53 -5.06 -2.30
N HIS A 65 0.65 -3.79 -2.67
CA HIS A 65 1.94 -3.18 -2.93
C HIS A 65 2.58 -2.84 -1.58
N VAL A 66 3.63 -3.59 -1.28
CA VAL A 66 4.40 -3.44 -0.03
C VAL A 66 5.45 -2.38 -0.28
N LYS A 67 5.16 -1.18 0.19
CA LYS A 67 5.93 0.03 -0.03
C LYS A 67 6.14 0.74 1.28
N ASP A 68 7.34 1.22 1.53
CA ASP A 68 7.65 2.08 2.68
C ASP A 68 8.15 3.43 2.17
N GLU A 69 7.93 4.48 2.96
CA GLU A 69 8.14 5.85 2.52
C GLU A 69 8.98 6.62 3.56
N ILE A 70 9.77 7.55 3.07
CA ILE A 70 10.42 8.62 3.85
C ILE A 70 9.98 9.98 3.30
N LYS A 71 10.22 11.04 4.04
CA LYS A 71 10.05 12.40 3.49
C LYS A 71 11.03 12.60 2.35
N ALA A 72 10.55 13.07 1.22
CA ALA A 72 11.40 13.40 0.09
C ALA A 72 12.37 14.53 0.48
N SER A 73 13.62 14.38 0.09
CA SER A 73 14.67 15.37 0.34
C SER A 73 14.69 16.46 -0.72
N GLU A 74 14.22 16.14 -1.93
CA GLU A 74 14.26 17.02 -3.11
C GLU A 74 13.01 16.77 -3.98
N GLY A 75 12.75 17.70 -4.91
CA GLY A 75 11.65 17.59 -5.86
C GLY A 75 10.33 18.15 -5.36
N ASN A 76 9.24 17.82 -6.07
CA ASN A 76 7.89 18.28 -5.79
C ASN A 76 7.08 17.23 -4.99
N GLU A 77 7.61 16.03 -4.85
CA GLU A 77 6.96 14.95 -4.11
C GLU A 77 7.12 15.19 -2.60
N LYS A 78 6.09 14.84 -1.85
CA LYS A 78 6.06 14.98 -0.39
C LYS A 78 6.83 13.84 0.31
N TYR A 79 6.78 12.68 -0.30
CA TYR A 79 7.42 11.46 0.16
C TYR A 79 8.09 10.74 -0.99
N GLU A 80 9.04 9.89 -0.67
CA GLU A 80 9.71 8.99 -1.61
C GLU A 80 9.83 7.58 -1.01
N SER A 81 9.76 6.56 -1.86
CA SER A 81 9.86 5.18 -1.39
C SER A 81 11.28 4.85 -0.91
N THR A 82 11.38 3.97 0.07
CA THR A 82 12.64 3.54 0.67
C THR A 82 12.62 2.04 0.98
N ILE A 83 13.74 1.52 1.43
CA ILE A 83 13.88 0.12 1.89
C ILE A 83 12.85 -0.18 2.97
N LEU A 84 12.17 -1.32 2.87
CA LEU A 84 11.15 -1.77 3.81
C LEU A 84 11.64 -1.76 5.26
N GLY A 85 10.86 -1.17 6.14
CA GLY A 85 11.20 -1.04 7.57
C GLY A 85 12.19 0.08 7.90
N ALA A 86 12.72 0.80 6.90
CA ALA A 86 13.52 1.99 7.11
C ALA A 86 12.67 3.28 7.05
N GLY A 87 11.43 3.17 6.62
CA GLY A 87 10.51 4.29 6.46
C GLY A 87 9.62 4.57 7.66
N ILE A 88 8.58 5.36 7.41
CA ILE A 88 7.66 5.91 8.41
C ILE A 88 6.24 5.35 8.31
N VAL A 89 5.97 4.44 7.36
CA VAL A 89 4.62 3.95 7.05
C VAL A 89 4.17 2.82 7.98
N ASN A 90 5.07 2.20 8.74
CA ASN A 90 4.80 0.98 9.54
C ASN A 90 4.29 -0.20 8.69
N THR A 91 4.87 -0.37 7.54
CA THR A 91 4.47 -1.32 6.50
C THR A 91 4.30 -2.75 7.04
N LYS A 92 5.20 -3.21 7.91
CA LYS A 92 5.11 -4.55 8.52
C LYS A 92 3.80 -4.76 9.28
N ASP A 93 3.40 -3.82 10.11
CA ASP A 93 2.17 -3.95 10.92
C ASP A 93 0.93 -4.00 10.03
N VAL A 94 0.93 -3.24 8.93
CA VAL A 94 -0.18 -3.24 7.97
C VAL A 94 -0.29 -4.59 7.27
N ILE A 95 0.81 -5.15 6.73
CA ILE A 95 0.76 -6.45 6.04
C ILE A 95 0.44 -7.61 7.00
N ASP A 96 0.91 -7.56 8.25
CA ASP A 96 0.51 -8.52 9.29
C ASP A 96 -0.98 -8.47 9.59
N MET A 97 -1.57 -7.27 9.60
CA MET A 97 -3.01 -7.10 9.79
C MET A 97 -3.80 -7.64 8.58
N VAL A 98 -3.36 -7.36 7.36
CA VAL A 98 -3.97 -7.88 6.15
C VAL A 98 -3.94 -9.41 6.15
N ARG A 99 -2.80 -10.02 6.48
CA ARG A 99 -2.65 -11.49 6.57
C ARG A 99 -3.63 -12.14 7.54
N LYS A 100 -3.93 -11.47 8.66
CA LYS A 100 -4.90 -11.95 9.66
C LYS A 100 -6.36 -11.84 9.17
N LYS A 101 -6.66 -10.89 8.29
CA LYS A 101 -8.04 -10.57 7.88
C LYS A 101 -8.39 -11.05 6.47
N SER A 102 -7.41 -11.38 5.65
CA SER A 102 -7.58 -11.82 4.26
C SER A 102 -6.78 -13.10 4.01
N LYS A 103 -7.37 -14.02 3.23
CA LYS A 103 -6.69 -15.26 2.80
C LYS A 103 -6.16 -15.07 1.38
N ASN A 104 -5.05 -15.76 1.05
CA ASN A 104 -4.48 -15.80 -0.29
C ASN A 104 -4.15 -14.41 -0.86
N VAL A 105 -3.48 -13.59 -0.05
CA VAL A 105 -3.04 -12.25 -0.45
C VAL A 105 -1.67 -12.35 -1.15
N HIS A 106 -1.53 -11.68 -2.27
CA HIS A 106 -0.26 -11.51 -2.97
C HIS A 106 0.44 -10.24 -2.47
N TYR A 107 1.67 -10.39 -2.01
CA TYR A 107 2.51 -9.27 -1.56
C TYR A 107 3.52 -8.96 -2.65
N ILE A 108 3.47 -7.74 -3.18
CA ILE A 108 4.31 -7.26 -4.28
C ILE A 108 5.16 -6.13 -3.71
N ILE A 109 6.48 -6.31 -3.66
CA ILE A 109 7.41 -5.27 -3.26
C ILE A 109 7.43 -4.21 -4.36
N GLU A 110 7.27 -2.95 -3.98
CA GLU A 110 7.39 -1.82 -4.90
C GLU A 110 8.29 -0.75 -4.30
N GLN A 111 9.25 -0.30 -5.11
CA GLN A 111 10.14 0.80 -4.77
C GLN A 111 10.46 1.62 -6.01
N GLU A 112 10.30 2.94 -5.94
CA GLU A 112 10.44 3.88 -7.04
C GLU A 112 11.63 4.85 -6.84
N SER A 113 12.08 5.02 -5.59
CA SER A 113 13.28 5.80 -5.20
C SER A 113 14.29 4.89 -4.54
N TYR A 114 15.58 5.13 -4.79
CA TYR A 114 16.63 4.18 -4.46
C TYR A 114 17.74 4.73 -3.58
N GLN A 115 17.71 6.03 -3.21
CA GLN A 115 18.68 6.72 -2.35
C GLN A 115 20.14 6.38 -2.70
N GLY A 116 20.48 6.45 -4.01
CA GLY A 116 21.83 6.19 -4.52
C GLY A 116 22.22 4.72 -4.68
N LYS A 117 21.33 3.78 -4.36
CA LYS A 117 21.50 2.33 -4.64
C LYS A 117 21.04 1.98 -6.05
N THR A 118 21.34 0.76 -6.51
CA THR A 118 20.71 0.26 -7.73
C THR A 118 19.32 -0.32 -7.44
N PRO A 119 18.37 -0.28 -8.39
CA PRO A 119 17.05 -0.93 -8.21
C PRO A 119 17.16 -2.41 -7.81
N LEU A 120 18.14 -3.13 -8.38
CA LEU A 120 18.36 -4.53 -8.07
C LEU A 120 18.84 -4.76 -6.63
N ASP A 121 19.68 -3.89 -6.11
CA ASP A 121 20.17 -4.01 -4.72
C ASP A 121 19.04 -3.70 -3.75
N CYS A 122 18.21 -2.68 -4.01
CA CYS A 122 17.02 -2.41 -3.23
C CYS A 122 16.06 -3.61 -3.22
N ALA A 123 15.76 -4.17 -4.39
CA ALA A 123 14.89 -5.34 -4.49
C ALA A 123 15.42 -6.56 -3.71
N LYS A 124 16.74 -6.77 -3.68
CA LYS A 124 17.37 -7.85 -2.87
C LYS A 124 17.23 -7.58 -1.37
N GLU A 125 17.47 -6.33 -0.93
CA GLU A 125 17.33 -5.94 0.47
C GLU A 125 15.87 -6.11 0.93
N ASP A 126 14.92 -5.60 0.18
CA ASP A 126 13.50 -5.71 0.47
C ASP A 126 13.02 -7.16 0.54
N LEU A 127 13.45 -7.98 -0.42
CA LEU A 127 13.15 -9.41 -0.40
C LEU A 127 13.73 -10.11 0.84
N ALA A 128 14.94 -9.73 1.27
CA ALA A 128 15.55 -10.28 2.48
C ALA A 128 14.77 -9.86 3.73
N ILE A 129 14.28 -8.62 3.76
CA ILE A 129 13.43 -8.10 4.85
C ILE A 129 12.09 -8.81 4.88
N MET A 130 11.41 -9.00 3.74
CA MET A 130 10.16 -9.75 3.66
C MET A 130 10.32 -11.19 4.19
N LYS A 131 11.39 -11.88 3.78
CA LYS A 131 11.72 -13.21 4.31
C LYS A 131 11.96 -13.19 5.84
N LYS A 132 12.67 -12.19 6.36
CA LYS A 132 12.88 -12.01 7.81
C LYS A 132 11.57 -11.77 8.55
N TRP A 133 10.60 -11.12 7.91
CA TRP A 133 9.25 -10.90 8.47
C TRP A 133 8.34 -12.13 8.36
N GLY A 134 8.75 -13.17 7.64
CA GLY A 134 8.01 -14.42 7.48
C GLY A 134 7.02 -14.42 6.31
N TYR A 135 7.37 -13.69 5.26
CA TYR A 135 6.65 -13.60 3.99
C TYR A 135 7.43 -14.25 2.84
#